data_40ae192c5c9e25a91fee81571fdd6393
#
_entry.id   40ae192c5c9e25a91fee81571fdd6393
#
_cell.length_a   1.000
_cell.length_b   1.000
_cell.length_c   1.000
_cell.angle_alpha   90.00
_cell.angle_beta   90.00
_cell.angle_gamma   90.00
#
_symmetry.space_group_name_H-M   'P 1'
#
loop_
_entity.id
_entity.type
_entity.pdbx_description
1 polymer ?
#
loop_
_entity_poly.entity_id
_entity_poly.type
_entity_poly.pdbx_seq_one_letter_code
_entity_poly.pdbx_strand_id
1 'polypeptide(L)'
;VFNSVKRFLKTLKEPALTEFDIAKQYDFSKELSSDIISSFKSQKEIEYEKFIKFTNSKNKVLEHYIVFDVETTGLDASKEDIIEIAAIKFERDVPSEIFSTFVKPSKSIRKKITDITGITDEDVVNAPSIEEVLPHFLNFISDYTLIAHNAIFDMEFILDKLYKNGYKKITNKVIDTLTLSRKYIRTYEGKKLKSYSLPSLHEELGLNYSSHRALEDCKSCASVYKACKSEMKFKDELVY
;
A
#
# COMPACT_ATOMS: atom_id res chain seq x y z
N VAL A 1 35.96 -9.56 -19.26
CA VAL A 1 35.32 -10.68 -18.51
C VAL A 1 34.02 -10.22 -17.88
N PHE A 2 34.01 -9.15 -17.06
CA PHE A 2 32.79 -8.67 -16.35
C PHE A 2 31.64 -8.25 -17.29
N ASN A 3 31.95 -7.59 -18.41
CA ASN A 3 30.95 -7.15 -19.39
C ASN A 3 30.37 -8.33 -20.22
N SER A 4 31.17 -9.38 -20.44
CA SER A 4 30.71 -10.60 -21.14
C SER A 4 29.75 -11.41 -20.28
N VAL A 5 30.05 -11.54 -18.99
CA VAL A 5 29.18 -12.21 -18.01
C VAL A 5 27.87 -11.45 -17.84
N LYS A 6 27.91 -10.11 -17.74
CA LYS A 6 26.71 -9.26 -17.72
C LYS A 6 25.80 -9.44 -18.93
N ARG A 7 26.41 -9.52 -20.12
CA ARG A 7 25.68 -9.70 -21.37
C ARG A 7 25.04 -11.09 -21.47
N PHE A 8 25.74 -12.11 -20.98
CA PHE A 8 25.26 -13.50 -20.97
C PHE A 8 24.12 -13.70 -19.96
N LEU A 9 24.27 -13.21 -18.72
CA LEU A 9 23.22 -13.34 -17.69
C LEU A 9 21.89 -12.66 -18.10
N LYS A 10 21.94 -11.62 -18.96
CA LYS A 10 20.73 -11.02 -19.56
C LYS A 10 20.00 -11.94 -20.56
N THR A 11 20.64 -12.97 -21.05
CA THR A 11 20.05 -13.90 -22.03
C THR A 11 19.49 -15.18 -21.39
N LEU A 12 19.76 -15.39 -20.11
CA LEU A 12 19.27 -16.56 -19.38
C LEU A 12 17.78 -16.40 -19.06
N LYS A 13 17.00 -17.35 -19.57
CA LYS A 13 15.61 -17.54 -19.15
C LYS A 13 15.61 -18.35 -17.86
N GLU A 14 14.85 -17.91 -16.85
CA GLU A 14 14.72 -18.54 -15.54
C GLU A 14 14.59 -20.08 -15.53
N PRO A 15 14.98 -20.74 -14.42
CA PRO A 15 15.00 -20.27 -13.03
C PRO A 15 16.29 -19.53 -12.64
N ALA A 16 16.21 -18.72 -11.55
CA ALA A 16 17.36 -18.01 -11.01
C ALA A 16 18.52 -18.99 -10.76
N LEU A 17 19.67 -18.71 -11.37
CA LEU A 17 20.86 -19.52 -11.16
C LEU A 17 21.35 -19.38 -9.72
N THR A 18 21.65 -20.49 -9.08
CA THR A 18 22.30 -20.49 -7.78
C THR A 18 23.78 -20.13 -7.91
N GLU A 19 24.41 -19.70 -6.80
CA GLU A 19 25.87 -19.51 -6.74
C GLU A 19 26.63 -20.70 -7.25
N PHE A 20 26.16 -21.92 -6.90
CA PHE A 20 26.77 -23.18 -7.31
C PHE A 20 26.66 -23.40 -8.83
N ASP A 21 25.53 -23.08 -9.43
CA ASP A 21 25.32 -23.25 -10.88
C ASP A 21 26.25 -22.33 -11.66
N ILE A 22 26.43 -21.07 -11.24
CA ILE A 22 27.34 -20.11 -11.87
C ILE A 22 28.80 -20.55 -11.67
N ALA A 23 29.18 -20.94 -10.45
CA ALA A 23 30.54 -21.39 -10.18
C ALA A 23 30.91 -22.66 -11.00
N LYS A 24 30.00 -23.62 -11.08
CA LYS A 24 30.21 -24.87 -11.84
C LYS A 24 30.28 -24.64 -13.35
N GLN A 25 29.46 -23.72 -13.88
CA GLN A 25 29.38 -23.51 -15.33
C GLN A 25 30.51 -22.61 -15.86
N TYR A 26 31.09 -21.73 -15.03
CA TYR A 26 32.05 -20.74 -15.44
C TYR A 26 33.39 -20.79 -14.71
N ASP A 27 33.60 -21.79 -13.87
CA ASP A 27 34.85 -21.98 -13.08
C ASP A 27 35.22 -20.73 -12.25
N PHE A 28 34.21 -20.10 -11.66
CA PHE A 28 34.40 -18.98 -10.76
C PHE A 28 34.55 -19.45 -9.32
N SER A 29 35.30 -18.71 -8.50
CA SER A 29 35.28 -18.89 -7.05
C SER A 29 33.86 -18.66 -6.48
N LYS A 30 33.55 -19.31 -5.37
CA LYS A 30 32.23 -19.21 -4.75
C LYS A 30 31.91 -17.74 -4.36
N GLU A 31 32.93 -17.01 -3.85
CA GLU A 31 32.79 -15.60 -3.49
C GLU A 31 32.49 -14.74 -4.72
N LEU A 32 33.20 -14.95 -5.84
CA LEU A 32 32.95 -14.21 -7.06
C LEU A 32 31.55 -14.50 -7.63
N SER A 33 31.08 -15.75 -7.50
CA SER A 33 29.73 -16.14 -7.92
C SER A 33 28.65 -15.45 -7.07
N SER A 34 28.84 -15.38 -5.75
CA SER A 34 27.97 -14.69 -4.81
C SER A 34 27.87 -13.19 -5.13
N ASP A 35 29.00 -12.53 -5.36
CA ASP A 35 29.05 -11.12 -5.74
C ASP A 35 28.34 -10.84 -7.07
N ILE A 36 28.47 -11.75 -8.04
CA ILE A 36 27.77 -11.64 -9.32
C ILE A 36 26.26 -11.82 -9.10
N ILE A 37 25.81 -12.82 -8.36
CA ILE A 37 24.40 -13.06 -8.10
C ILE A 37 23.79 -11.90 -7.31
N SER A 38 24.47 -11.43 -6.26
CA SER A 38 24.00 -10.31 -5.44
C SER A 38 23.88 -9.00 -6.22
N SER A 39 24.66 -8.84 -7.29
CA SER A 39 24.61 -7.68 -8.19
C SER A 39 23.49 -7.76 -9.25
N PHE A 40 22.84 -8.93 -9.39
CA PHE A 40 21.78 -9.17 -10.35
C PHE A 40 20.47 -9.51 -9.65
N LYS A 41 19.49 -8.63 -9.83
CA LYS A 41 18.11 -9.02 -9.61
C LYS A 41 17.63 -9.82 -10.81
N SER A 42 16.86 -10.87 -10.56
CA SER A 42 16.19 -11.59 -11.65
C SER A 42 15.28 -10.64 -12.44
N GLN A 43 14.99 -10.98 -13.70
CA GLN A 43 14.07 -10.18 -14.50
C GLN A 43 12.71 -10.03 -13.82
N LYS A 44 12.24 -11.10 -13.14
CA LYS A 44 11.00 -11.07 -12.35
C LYS A 44 11.06 -10.11 -11.16
N GLU A 45 12.16 -10.07 -10.42
CA GLU A 45 12.33 -9.12 -9.31
C GLU A 45 12.30 -7.68 -9.82
N ILE A 46 12.94 -7.40 -10.96
CA ILE A 46 12.92 -6.08 -11.59
C ILE A 46 11.50 -5.72 -12.05
N GLU A 47 10.77 -6.66 -12.64
CA GLU A 47 9.39 -6.47 -13.06
C GLU A 47 8.46 -6.25 -11.87
N TYR A 48 8.61 -7.05 -10.82
CA TYR A 48 7.88 -6.90 -9.58
C TYR A 48 8.14 -5.52 -8.94
N GLU A 49 9.40 -5.11 -8.78
CA GLU A 49 9.75 -3.80 -8.22
C GLU A 49 9.21 -2.62 -9.03
N LYS A 50 9.09 -2.76 -10.34
CA LYS A 50 8.43 -1.76 -11.19
C LYS A 50 6.91 -1.81 -11.02
N PHE A 51 6.36 -3.00 -10.79
CA PHE A 51 4.93 -3.18 -10.64
C PHE A 51 4.42 -2.57 -9.33
N ILE A 52 5.10 -2.78 -8.21
CA ILE A 52 4.69 -2.27 -6.89
C ILE A 52 4.89 -0.75 -6.70
N LYS A 53 5.53 -0.05 -7.64
CA LYS A 53 5.63 1.43 -7.59
C LYS A 53 4.34 2.07 -8.04
N PHE A 54 3.85 3.05 -7.32
CA PHE A 54 2.68 3.85 -7.70
C PHE A 54 3.05 5.32 -7.92
N THR A 55 2.12 6.09 -8.47
CA THR A 55 2.34 7.51 -8.80
C THR A 55 1.59 8.40 -7.83
N ASN A 56 2.30 9.27 -7.13
CA ASN A 56 1.69 10.27 -6.28
C ASN A 56 0.92 11.31 -7.11
N SER A 57 -0.27 11.68 -6.66
CA SER A 57 -1.04 12.77 -7.26
C SER A 57 -0.31 14.10 -7.09
N LYS A 58 -0.22 14.89 -8.16
CA LYS A 58 0.26 16.28 -8.10
C LYS A 58 -0.80 17.19 -7.51
N ASN A 59 -2.06 17.05 -7.94
CA ASN A 59 -3.18 17.75 -7.33
C ASN A 59 -3.51 17.12 -5.99
N LYS A 60 -3.52 17.91 -4.92
CA LYS A 60 -3.82 17.48 -3.55
C LYS A 60 -5.17 17.97 -3.05
N VAL A 61 -5.86 18.83 -3.82
CA VAL A 61 -7.18 19.35 -3.48
C VAL A 61 -8.19 18.76 -4.46
N LEU A 62 -8.88 17.71 -4.01
CA LEU A 62 -9.83 16.95 -4.82
C LEU A 62 -11.22 17.03 -4.21
N GLU A 63 -12.26 16.97 -5.04
CA GLU A 63 -13.66 16.84 -4.65
C GLU A 63 -14.17 15.41 -4.90
N HIS A 64 -13.55 14.71 -5.87
CA HIS A 64 -13.88 13.34 -6.25
C HIS A 64 -12.67 12.43 -6.02
N TYR A 65 -12.79 11.46 -5.13
CA TYR A 65 -11.70 10.58 -4.72
C TYR A 65 -12.23 9.34 -4.00
N ILE A 66 -11.37 8.37 -3.82
CA ILE A 66 -11.66 7.19 -3.01
C ILE A 66 -10.64 7.13 -1.88
N VAL A 67 -11.13 7.01 -0.65
CA VAL A 67 -10.31 6.65 0.51
C VAL A 67 -10.38 5.15 0.68
N PHE A 68 -9.24 4.49 0.88
CA PHE A 68 -9.20 3.04 1.09
C PHE A 68 -8.19 2.67 2.17
N ASP A 69 -8.37 1.48 2.72
CA ASP A 69 -7.54 0.92 3.78
C ASP A 69 -7.60 -0.61 3.72
N VAL A 70 -6.55 -1.29 4.18
CA VAL A 70 -6.48 -2.76 4.26
C VAL A 70 -6.00 -3.23 5.63
N GLU A 71 -6.68 -4.27 6.17
CA GLU A 71 -6.15 -5.05 7.28
C GLU A 71 -5.43 -6.29 6.76
N THR A 72 -4.36 -6.69 7.42
CA THR A 72 -3.44 -7.71 6.92
C THR A 72 -2.96 -8.67 8.00
N THR A 73 -2.46 -9.85 7.61
CA THR A 73 -1.89 -10.83 8.56
C THR A 73 -0.49 -10.43 9.05
N GLY A 74 0.09 -9.33 8.56
CA GLY A 74 1.40 -8.82 8.94
C GLY A 74 1.90 -7.70 8.05
N LEU A 75 3.19 -7.38 8.11
CA LEU A 75 3.73 -6.16 7.51
C LEU A 75 4.38 -6.33 6.14
N ASP A 76 4.70 -7.54 5.74
CA ASP A 76 5.41 -7.84 4.48
C ASP A 76 4.40 -8.29 3.41
N ALA A 77 4.06 -7.41 2.48
CA ALA A 77 3.08 -7.66 1.42
C ALA A 77 3.41 -8.90 0.58
N SER A 78 4.69 -9.25 0.43
CA SER A 78 5.13 -10.42 -0.34
C SER A 78 4.85 -11.76 0.34
N LYS A 79 4.65 -11.76 1.68
CA LYS A 79 4.51 -12.98 2.51
C LYS A 79 3.19 -13.07 3.25
N GLU A 80 2.53 -11.95 3.43
CA GLU A 80 1.33 -11.84 4.26
C GLU A 80 0.08 -11.60 3.39
N ASP A 81 -1.09 -11.87 3.97
CA ASP A 81 -2.35 -11.78 3.26
C ASP A 81 -3.15 -10.55 3.71
N ILE A 82 -4.03 -10.09 2.84
CA ILE A 82 -5.08 -9.13 3.18
C ILE A 82 -6.21 -9.92 3.84
N ILE A 83 -6.78 -9.40 4.93
CA ILE A 83 -7.91 -9.99 5.66
C ILE A 83 -9.15 -9.10 5.68
N GLU A 84 -9.02 -7.81 5.40
CA GLU A 84 -10.13 -6.89 5.16
C GLU A 84 -9.69 -5.84 4.12
N ILE A 85 -10.61 -5.45 3.24
CA ILE A 85 -10.45 -4.29 2.35
C ILE A 85 -11.68 -3.40 2.54
N ALA A 86 -11.45 -2.12 2.76
CA ALA A 86 -12.51 -1.14 2.70
C ALA A 86 -12.14 0.04 1.80
N ALA A 87 -13.14 0.63 1.19
CA ALA A 87 -13.00 1.86 0.41
C ALA A 87 -14.30 2.68 0.48
N ILE A 88 -14.16 4.00 0.52
CA ILE A 88 -15.28 4.94 0.50
C ILE A 88 -15.06 5.90 -0.68
N LYS A 89 -16.02 5.96 -1.57
CA LYS A 89 -16.06 6.93 -2.67
C LYS A 89 -16.64 8.24 -2.16
N PHE A 90 -16.00 9.33 -2.53
CA PHE A 90 -16.43 10.69 -2.22
C PHE A 90 -16.72 11.46 -3.51
N GLU A 91 -17.90 12.06 -3.56
CA GLU A 91 -18.37 12.97 -4.62
C GLU A 91 -18.66 14.33 -4.00
N ARG A 92 -17.92 15.36 -4.41
CA ARG A 92 -17.97 16.69 -3.80
C ARG A 92 -17.79 16.67 -2.27
N ASP A 93 -16.79 15.87 -1.82
CA ASP A 93 -16.46 15.65 -0.41
C ASP A 93 -17.56 14.95 0.43
N VAL A 94 -18.62 14.45 -0.20
CA VAL A 94 -19.69 13.68 0.45
C VAL A 94 -19.50 12.20 0.14
N PRO A 95 -19.55 11.29 1.13
CA PRO A 95 -19.49 9.85 0.87
C PRO A 95 -20.70 9.43 0.03
N SER A 96 -20.46 8.71 -1.07
CA SER A 96 -21.50 8.29 -2.02
C SER A 96 -21.66 6.79 -2.10
N GLU A 97 -20.57 6.03 -2.04
CA GLU A 97 -20.57 4.58 -2.12
C GLU A 97 -19.53 3.98 -1.16
N ILE A 98 -19.80 2.78 -0.67
CA ILE A 98 -18.89 2.04 0.23
C ILE A 98 -18.63 0.66 -0.37
N PHE A 99 -17.37 0.28 -0.39
CA PHE A 99 -16.90 -1.09 -0.58
C PHE A 99 -16.28 -1.55 0.73
N SER A 100 -16.71 -2.70 1.27
CA SER A 100 -16.13 -3.27 2.47
C SER A 100 -16.35 -4.77 2.48
N THR A 101 -15.28 -5.53 2.65
CA THR A 101 -15.34 -6.97 2.69
C THR A 101 -14.19 -7.56 3.49
N PHE A 102 -14.45 -8.63 4.22
CA PHE A 102 -13.41 -9.53 4.67
C PHE A 102 -12.83 -10.30 3.48
N VAL A 103 -11.61 -10.76 3.64
CA VAL A 103 -10.89 -11.59 2.67
C VAL A 103 -10.34 -12.82 3.40
N LYS A 104 -10.55 -13.98 2.84
CA LYS A 104 -10.05 -15.24 3.40
C LYS A 104 -8.54 -15.34 3.21
N PRO A 105 -7.74 -15.38 4.28
CA PRO A 105 -6.29 -15.55 4.18
C PRO A 105 -5.91 -17.00 3.86
N SER A 106 -4.69 -17.20 3.38
CA SER A 106 -4.13 -18.53 3.11
C SER A 106 -3.73 -19.32 4.37
N LYS A 107 -3.62 -18.64 5.50
CA LYS A 107 -3.19 -19.19 6.82
C LYS A 107 -3.97 -18.53 7.94
N SER A 108 -4.04 -19.21 9.10
CA SER A 108 -4.67 -18.68 10.31
C SER A 108 -4.07 -17.35 10.76
N ILE A 109 -4.94 -16.50 11.27
CA ILE A 109 -4.58 -15.17 11.77
C ILE A 109 -3.86 -15.33 13.10
N ARG A 110 -2.66 -14.76 13.19
CA ARG A 110 -1.89 -14.80 14.46
C ARG A 110 -2.56 -13.95 15.52
N LYS A 111 -2.57 -14.47 16.77
CA LYS A 111 -3.17 -13.78 17.91
C LYS A 111 -2.80 -12.29 18.01
N LYS A 112 -1.54 -11.94 17.73
CA LYS A 112 -1.09 -10.54 17.73
C LYS A 112 -1.86 -9.67 16.74
N ILE A 113 -2.24 -10.22 15.59
CA ILE A 113 -3.01 -9.50 14.58
C ILE A 113 -4.45 -9.34 15.04
N THR A 114 -5.06 -10.42 15.55
CA THR A 114 -6.40 -10.35 16.18
C THR A 114 -6.44 -9.32 17.32
N ASP A 115 -5.40 -9.27 18.15
CA ASP A 115 -5.32 -8.31 19.26
C ASP A 115 -5.25 -6.84 18.76
N ILE A 116 -4.79 -6.61 17.53
CA ILE A 116 -4.70 -5.28 16.89
C ILE A 116 -5.99 -4.96 16.13
N THR A 117 -6.44 -5.86 15.25
CA THR A 117 -7.52 -5.61 14.27
C THR A 117 -8.90 -6.03 14.79
N GLY A 118 -8.94 -6.88 15.82
CA GLY A 118 -10.16 -7.54 16.29
C GLY A 118 -10.67 -8.64 15.37
N ILE A 119 -10.00 -8.89 14.21
CA ILE A 119 -10.43 -9.89 13.22
C ILE A 119 -9.91 -11.25 13.64
N THR A 120 -10.79 -12.25 13.65
CA THR A 120 -10.52 -13.64 14.02
C THR A 120 -10.61 -14.56 12.79
N ASP A 121 -10.13 -15.80 12.94
CA ASP A 121 -10.29 -16.83 11.90
C ASP A 121 -11.78 -17.12 11.60
N GLU A 122 -12.65 -17.01 12.60
CA GLU A 122 -14.10 -17.21 12.46
C GLU A 122 -14.74 -16.14 11.56
N ASP A 123 -14.26 -14.89 11.62
CA ASP A 123 -14.77 -13.80 10.80
C ASP A 123 -14.47 -14.00 9.31
N VAL A 124 -13.33 -14.62 9.00
CA VAL A 124 -12.83 -14.75 7.63
C VAL A 124 -12.99 -16.14 7.01
N VAL A 125 -13.42 -17.14 7.78
CA VAL A 125 -13.51 -18.54 7.31
C VAL A 125 -14.42 -18.70 6.08
N ASN A 126 -15.52 -17.94 6.03
CA ASN A 126 -16.48 -17.92 4.93
C ASN A 126 -16.34 -16.71 4.01
N ALA A 127 -15.30 -15.88 4.21
CA ALA A 127 -15.04 -14.73 3.36
C ALA A 127 -14.60 -15.17 1.95
N PRO A 128 -14.82 -14.34 0.93
CA PRO A 128 -14.31 -14.60 -0.42
C PRO A 128 -12.76 -14.56 -0.42
N SER A 129 -12.18 -15.28 -1.36
CA SER A 129 -10.73 -15.24 -1.60
C SER A 129 -10.30 -13.89 -2.20
N ILE A 130 -9.00 -13.60 -2.15
CA ILE A 130 -8.48 -12.37 -2.76
C ILE A 130 -8.73 -12.33 -4.27
N GLU A 131 -8.68 -13.48 -4.94
CA GLU A 131 -8.96 -13.62 -6.38
C GLU A 131 -10.41 -13.23 -6.72
N GLU A 132 -11.36 -13.54 -5.84
CA GLU A 132 -12.76 -13.16 -5.99
C GLU A 132 -12.99 -11.68 -5.68
N VAL A 133 -12.27 -11.13 -4.72
CA VAL A 133 -12.42 -9.73 -4.27
C VAL A 133 -11.81 -8.73 -5.25
N LEU A 134 -10.63 -9.03 -5.81
CA LEU A 134 -9.89 -8.08 -6.65
C LEU A 134 -10.70 -7.51 -7.83
N PRO A 135 -11.46 -8.29 -8.61
CA PRO A 135 -12.27 -7.74 -9.71
C PRO A 135 -13.28 -6.69 -9.24
N HIS A 136 -13.94 -6.95 -8.12
CA HIS A 136 -14.93 -6.04 -7.54
C HIS A 136 -14.28 -4.76 -7.01
N PHE A 137 -13.14 -4.89 -6.33
CA PHE A 137 -12.37 -3.76 -5.84
C PHE A 137 -11.85 -2.89 -7.00
N LEU A 138 -11.29 -3.49 -8.05
CA LEU A 138 -10.81 -2.78 -9.24
C LEU A 138 -11.94 -2.02 -9.95
N ASN A 139 -13.11 -2.64 -10.07
CA ASN A 139 -14.29 -1.98 -10.63
C ASN A 139 -14.73 -0.79 -9.77
N PHE A 140 -14.69 -0.93 -8.43
CA PHE A 140 -15.05 0.12 -7.50
C PHE A 140 -14.11 1.33 -7.57
N ILE A 141 -12.79 1.09 -7.57
CA ILE A 141 -11.81 2.19 -7.61
C ILE A 141 -11.71 2.87 -8.97
N SER A 142 -12.08 2.18 -10.07
CA SER A 142 -12.05 2.71 -11.43
C SER A 142 -10.77 3.53 -11.72
N ASP A 143 -10.89 4.77 -12.16
CA ASP A 143 -9.79 5.71 -12.43
C ASP A 143 -9.63 6.82 -11.35
N TYR A 144 -10.36 6.72 -10.24
CA TYR A 144 -10.30 7.69 -9.16
C TYR A 144 -8.91 7.81 -8.56
N THR A 145 -8.57 9.01 -8.07
CA THR A 145 -7.40 9.16 -7.19
C THR A 145 -7.68 8.48 -5.85
N LEU A 146 -6.75 7.64 -5.42
CA LEU A 146 -6.83 6.89 -4.18
C LEU A 146 -6.17 7.68 -3.04
N ILE A 147 -6.74 7.61 -1.86
CA ILE A 147 -6.23 8.26 -0.65
C ILE A 147 -6.12 7.20 0.43
N ALA A 148 -4.98 7.13 1.12
CA ALA A 148 -4.78 6.26 2.27
C ALA A 148 -3.88 6.95 3.31
N HIS A 149 -3.83 6.42 4.53
CA HIS A 149 -2.95 6.92 5.57
C HIS A 149 -1.73 6.01 5.72
N ASN A 150 -0.52 6.51 5.40
CA ASN A 150 0.66 5.69 5.13
C ASN A 150 0.48 4.81 3.89
N ALA A 151 0.02 5.44 2.82
CA ALA A 151 -0.44 4.80 1.58
C ALA A 151 0.55 3.82 0.94
N ILE A 152 1.84 3.89 1.30
CA ILE A 152 2.85 2.92 0.85
C ILE A 152 2.44 1.51 1.28
N PHE A 153 2.03 1.35 2.53
CA PHE A 153 1.62 0.06 3.09
C PHE A 153 0.46 -0.57 2.30
N ASP A 154 -0.66 0.16 2.20
CA ASP A 154 -1.86 -0.36 1.54
C ASP A 154 -1.62 -0.63 0.04
N MET A 155 -0.92 0.28 -0.61
CA MET A 155 -0.60 0.14 -2.04
C MET A 155 0.33 -1.04 -2.32
N GLU A 156 1.32 -1.31 -1.46
CA GLU A 156 2.19 -2.48 -1.62
C GLU A 156 1.39 -3.78 -1.54
N PHE A 157 0.46 -3.90 -0.59
CA PHE A 157 -0.42 -5.06 -0.48
C PHE A 157 -1.32 -5.23 -1.71
N ILE A 158 -2.02 -4.18 -2.12
CA ILE A 158 -2.90 -4.24 -3.30
C ILE A 158 -2.09 -4.59 -4.55
N LEU A 159 -0.96 -3.93 -4.79
CA LEU A 159 -0.14 -4.17 -5.98
C LEU A 159 0.51 -5.55 -5.97
N ASP A 160 0.93 -6.07 -4.81
CA ASP A 160 1.43 -7.44 -4.68
C ASP A 160 0.36 -8.48 -5.06
N LYS A 161 -0.86 -8.32 -4.52
CA LYS A 161 -1.96 -9.24 -4.84
C LYS A 161 -2.36 -9.14 -6.32
N LEU A 162 -2.36 -7.95 -6.91
CA LEU A 162 -2.59 -7.79 -8.35
C LEU A 162 -1.51 -8.48 -9.19
N TYR A 163 -0.23 -8.31 -8.83
CA TYR A 163 0.88 -8.95 -9.53
C TYR A 163 0.80 -10.48 -9.48
N LYS A 164 0.59 -11.03 -8.28
CA LYS A 164 0.50 -12.48 -8.06
C LYS A 164 -0.68 -13.12 -8.78
N ASN A 165 -1.76 -12.37 -8.98
CA ASN A 165 -2.96 -12.83 -9.67
C ASN A 165 -2.98 -12.47 -11.18
N GLY A 166 -1.87 -12.01 -11.75
CA GLY A 166 -1.73 -11.75 -13.18
C GLY A 166 -2.51 -10.55 -13.70
N TYR A 167 -2.96 -9.66 -12.82
CA TYR A 167 -3.63 -8.42 -13.22
C TYR A 167 -2.65 -7.41 -13.81
N LYS A 168 -3.16 -6.53 -14.66
CA LYS A 168 -2.41 -5.34 -15.06
C LYS A 168 -2.24 -4.40 -13.88
N LYS A 169 -1.13 -3.69 -13.87
CA LYS A 169 -0.87 -2.65 -12.88
C LYS A 169 -1.91 -1.53 -12.99
N ILE A 170 -2.48 -1.13 -11.85
CA ILE A 170 -3.35 0.06 -11.78
C ILE A 170 -2.53 1.35 -11.95
N THR A 171 -3.15 2.34 -12.57
CA THR A 171 -2.53 3.64 -12.86
C THR A 171 -3.11 4.78 -12.03
N ASN A 172 -3.97 4.45 -11.07
CA ASN A 172 -4.57 5.38 -10.15
C ASN A 172 -3.48 6.23 -9.45
N LYS A 173 -3.70 7.52 -9.38
CA LYS A 173 -2.84 8.41 -8.58
C LYS A 173 -3.15 8.24 -7.11
N VAL A 174 -2.15 8.45 -6.26
CA VAL A 174 -2.28 8.23 -4.81
C VAL A 174 -1.96 9.51 -4.05
N ILE A 175 -2.71 9.77 -2.98
CA ILE A 175 -2.41 10.78 -1.97
C ILE A 175 -2.18 10.08 -0.65
N ASP A 176 -1.05 10.35 -0.02
CA ASP A 176 -0.72 9.86 1.31
C ASP A 176 -1.04 10.93 2.36
N THR A 177 -2.04 10.68 3.20
CA THR A 177 -2.46 11.61 4.24
C THR A 177 -1.46 11.71 5.39
N LEU A 178 -0.61 10.71 5.62
CA LEU A 178 0.50 10.80 6.57
C LEU A 178 1.50 11.89 6.14
N THR A 179 1.85 11.91 4.86
CA THR A 179 2.73 12.94 4.29
C THR A 179 2.06 14.33 4.31
N LEU A 180 0.77 14.41 3.98
CA LEU A 180 0.03 15.67 4.03
C LEU A 180 -0.07 16.21 5.46
N SER A 181 -0.46 15.37 6.42
CA SER A 181 -0.61 15.79 7.81
C SER A 181 0.70 16.31 8.40
N ARG A 182 1.83 15.65 8.11
CA ARG A 182 3.16 16.15 8.52
C ARG A 182 3.48 17.53 7.95
N LYS A 183 2.91 17.89 6.82
CA LYS A 183 3.13 19.20 6.18
C LYS A 183 2.17 20.26 6.70
N TYR A 184 0.90 19.93 6.92
CA TYR A 184 -0.17 20.90 7.12
C TYR A 184 -0.74 20.94 8.53
N ILE A 185 -0.77 19.81 9.28
CA ILE A 185 -1.33 19.77 10.63
C ILE A 185 -0.27 20.17 11.67
N ARG A 186 -0.67 21.03 12.58
CA ARG A 186 0.15 21.55 13.68
C ARG A 186 -0.67 21.54 14.96
N THR A 187 0.00 21.58 16.12
CA THR A 187 -0.65 21.85 17.40
C THR A 187 -1.25 23.26 17.41
N TYR A 188 -2.13 23.53 18.36
CA TYR A 188 -2.68 24.88 18.59
C TYR A 188 -1.58 25.96 18.70
N GLU A 189 -0.41 25.62 19.24
CA GLU A 189 0.75 26.50 19.33
C GLU A 189 1.56 26.61 18.02
N GLY A 190 1.10 25.99 16.91
CA GLY A 190 1.79 25.98 15.62
C GLY A 190 3.00 25.04 15.53
N LYS A 191 3.23 24.16 16.53
CA LYS A 191 4.33 23.20 16.56
C LYS A 191 3.98 21.93 15.79
N LYS A 192 5.00 21.15 15.40
CA LYS A 192 4.80 19.80 14.86
C LYS A 192 4.27 18.86 15.95
N LEU A 193 3.39 17.92 15.55
CA LEU A 193 2.94 16.87 16.45
C LEU A 193 4.08 15.89 16.75
N LYS A 194 4.01 15.22 17.91
CA LYS A 194 4.92 14.13 18.27
C LYS A 194 4.68 12.87 17.43
N SER A 195 3.42 12.61 17.08
CA SER A 195 2.98 11.51 16.23
C SER A 195 1.96 12.00 15.20
N TYR A 196 1.96 11.39 14.03
CA TYR A 196 0.99 11.63 12.96
C TYR A 196 0.23 10.33 12.62
N SER A 197 0.10 9.40 13.56
CA SER A 197 -0.81 8.26 13.43
C SER A 197 -2.26 8.72 13.45
N LEU A 198 -3.19 7.94 12.88
CA LEU A 198 -4.61 8.31 12.90
C LEU A 198 -5.14 8.63 14.30
N PRO A 199 -4.86 7.82 15.36
CA PRO A 199 -5.27 8.17 16.72
C PRO A 199 -4.76 9.55 17.17
N SER A 200 -3.46 9.83 16.98
CA SER A 200 -2.84 11.10 17.39
C SER A 200 -3.41 12.29 16.62
N LEU A 201 -3.71 12.12 15.34
CA LEU A 201 -4.32 13.16 14.51
C LEU A 201 -5.76 13.43 14.92
N HIS A 202 -6.53 12.39 15.28
CA HIS A 202 -7.90 12.54 15.76
C HIS A 202 -7.95 13.26 17.11
N GLU A 203 -7.05 12.94 18.02
CA GLU A 203 -6.91 13.65 19.30
C GLU A 203 -6.64 15.15 19.07
N GLU A 204 -5.65 15.49 18.21
CA GLU A 204 -5.31 16.88 17.89
C GLU A 204 -6.44 17.64 17.20
N LEU A 205 -7.20 16.96 16.33
CA LEU A 205 -8.32 17.54 15.59
C LEU A 205 -9.63 17.53 16.38
N GLY A 206 -9.65 17.01 17.61
CA GLY A 206 -10.86 16.91 18.44
C GLY A 206 -11.91 15.97 17.85
N LEU A 207 -11.50 14.93 17.11
CA LEU A 207 -12.38 13.96 16.47
C LEU A 207 -12.43 12.66 17.27
N ASN A 208 -13.59 11.99 17.26
CA ASN A 208 -13.70 10.64 17.79
C ASN A 208 -13.00 9.65 16.87
N TYR A 209 -12.16 8.79 17.44
CA TYR A 209 -11.46 7.74 16.72
C TYR A 209 -11.99 6.37 17.14
N SER A 210 -12.39 5.58 16.18
CA SER A 210 -12.65 4.15 16.33
C SER A 210 -11.66 3.43 15.42
N SER A 211 -10.84 2.55 15.97
CA SER A 211 -9.64 2.06 15.29
C SER A 211 -9.70 0.60 14.88
N HIS A 212 -8.79 0.26 13.96
CA HIS A 212 -8.43 -1.10 13.59
C HIS A 212 -9.55 -1.92 12.93
N ARG A 213 -10.34 -1.26 12.11
CA ARG A 213 -11.22 -1.86 11.11
C ARG A 213 -11.11 -1.00 9.86
N ALA A 214 -10.84 -1.60 8.73
CA ALA A 214 -10.51 -0.89 7.49
C ALA A 214 -11.55 0.19 7.12
N LEU A 215 -12.84 -0.06 7.35
CA LEU A 215 -13.89 0.95 7.07
C LEU A 215 -13.81 2.17 8.01
N GLU A 216 -13.53 1.94 9.30
CA GLU A 216 -13.39 3.05 10.28
C GLU A 216 -12.11 3.84 10.02
N ASP A 217 -11.02 3.16 9.63
CA ASP A 217 -9.77 3.81 9.25
C ASP A 217 -9.91 4.60 7.95
N CYS A 218 -10.73 4.16 6.98
CA CYS A 218 -11.14 4.97 5.83
C CYS A 218 -11.86 6.27 6.25
N LYS A 219 -12.82 6.21 7.19
CA LYS A 219 -13.52 7.40 7.69
C LYS A 219 -12.57 8.36 8.38
N SER A 220 -11.66 7.80 9.18
CA SER A 220 -10.60 8.53 9.90
C SER A 220 -9.65 9.23 8.94
N CYS A 221 -9.15 8.50 7.94
CA CYS A 221 -8.30 9.01 6.89
C CYS A 221 -8.99 10.12 6.08
N ALA A 222 -10.27 9.97 5.75
CA ALA A 222 -11.06 11.00 5.06
C ALA A 222 -11.15 12.30 5.88
N SER A 223 -11.35 12.19 7.20
CA SER A 223 -11.40 13.33 8.11
C SER A 223 -10.06 14.08 8.15
N VAL A 224 -8.95 13.33 8.26
CA VAL A 224 -7.59 13.90 8.20
C VAL A 224 -7.33 14.56 6.85
N TYR A 225 -7.74 13.92 5.74
CA TYR A 225 -7.59 14.51 4.42
C TYR A 225 -8.35 15.84 4.28
N LYS A 226 -9.61 15.89 4.76
CA LYS A 226 -10.42 17.12 4.74
C LYS A 226 -9.78 18.24 5.57
N ALA A 227 -9.24 17.92 6.75
CA ALA A 227 -8.49 18.87 7.57
C ALA A 227 -7.26 19.41 6.82
N CYS A 228 -6.44 18.53 6.24
CA CYS A 228 -5.28 18.94 5.44
C CYS A 228 -5.70 19.82 4.25
N LYS A 229 -6.81 19.49 3.58
CA LYS A 229 -7.33 20.23 2.43
C LYS A 229 -7.78 21.65 2.83
N SER A 230 -8.41 21.79 3.98
CA SER A 230 -8.78 23.11 4.53
C SER A 230 -7.55 23.97 4.80
N GLU A 231 -6.51 23.40 5.41
CA GLU A 231 -5.24 24.10 5.66
C GLU A 231 -4.50 24.50 4.35
N MET A 232 -4.61 23.69 3.32
CA MET A 232 -4.04 24.03 2.00
C MET A 232 -4.76 25.23 1.38
N LYS A 233 -6.11 25.22 1.36
CA LYS A 233 -6.92 26.33 0.83
C LYS A 233 -6.65 27.62 1.60
N PHE A 234 -6.63 27.56 2.92
CA PHE A 234 -6.35 28.73 3.76
C PHE A 234 -4.98 29.35 3.48
N LYS A 235 -3.95 28.54 3.26
CA LYS A 235 -2.60 29.04 2.91
C LYS A 235 -2.55 29.67 1.53
N ASP A 236 -3.27 29.11 0.56
CA ASP A 236 -3.33 29.68 -0.79
C ASP A 236 -4.08 31.03 -0.78
N GLU A 237 -5.10 31.21 0.06
CA GLU A 237 -5.82 32.47 0.23
C GLU A 237 -4.98 33.57 0.92
N LEU A 238 -4.02 33.19 1.76
CA LEU A 238 -3.12 34.16 2.43
C LEU A 238 -1.98 34.67 1.54
N VAL A 239 -1.76 34.10 0.37
CA VAL A 239 -0.70 34.48 -0.58
C VAL A 239 -1.14 35.54 -1.58
N TYR A 240 -2.40 35.96 -1.52
CA TYR A 240 -2.99 37.09 -2.29
C TYR A 240 -3.39 38.21 -1.35
#